data_d2b12e69213ae277d588d21a30886534
#
_entry.id   d2b12e69213ae277d588d21a30886534
#
_cell.length_a   1.000
_cell.length_b   1.000
_cell.length_c   1.000
_cell.angle_alpha   90.00
_cell.angle_beta   90.00
_cell.angle_gamma   90.00
#
_symmetry.space_group_name_H-M   'P 1'
#
loop_
_entity.id
_entity.type
_entity.pdbx_description
1 polymer ?
#
loop_
_entity_poly.entity_id
_entity_poly.type
_entity_poly.pdbx_seq_one_letter_code
_entity_poly.pdbx_strand_id
1 'polypeptide(L)'
;YYDNQKLLLEVPSPGGSTGRSVSGNGRTLVDALVTERCTRLPRMQAHALLHSFGVPVRPCLSARGITEAMFVAEQLGLPVDMALEGAAGAGDTADTPAVRRKLSSLESVRSALHELAARQGDAAGPGGAAPHVTFSPSRERPQARHFVLRVLRDPVFGPVLQLGSAGLQGEALRDHAVALPPLNRVLTRNLIEATRQGQMLTAGLNQYGADLTALEDALLALSNMVCELPALESLEINPLIVDAAGCVALEARVLIDPVRGEGQGRYAHLAIHPYPAHLCHEWRMPGGGRVQVRPVRPEDAALEQAFVSAMSDESRRFRFMDGTRELPPSQIVRLTQIDYDREMALIAVVREGGGERQIGSVRYVQTPDGEAVEFALAVADAWQKCGLGRRLMEAIIDCARDRLYRSVVGEVLANNEKMLKLMARLGFAILSHPESNDLKRVVKPLRD
;
A
#
# COMPACT_ATOMS: atom_id res chain seq x y z
N TYR A 1 20.38 3.58 16.96
CA TYR A 1 19.33 4.37 17.59
C TYR A 1 18.83 5.50 16.68
N TYR A 2 19.74 6.33 16.12
CA TYR A 2 19.39 7.44 15.21
C TYR A 2 18.71 6.98 13.91
N ASP A 3 19.15 5.89 13.32
CA ASP A 3 18.56 5.34 12.09
C ASP A 3 17.15 4.80 12.35
N ASN A 4 16.93 4.18 13.50
CA ASN A 4 15.60 3.72 13.91
C ASN A 4 14.65 4.90 14.20
N GLN A 5 15.14 6.03 14.74
CA GLN A 5 14.32 7.24 14.90
C GLN A 5 13.84 7.81 13.55
N LYS A 6 14.71 7.84 12.54
CA LYS A 6 14.34 8.30 11.21
C LYS A 6 13.28 7.39 10.58
N LEU A 7 13.41 6.07 10.75
CA LEU A 7 12.43 5.10 10.26
C LEU A 7 11.06 5.25 10.91
N LEU A 8 11.00 5.60 12.20
CA LEU A 8 9.74 5.87 12.91
C LEU A 8 9.03 7.15 12.43
N LEU A 9 9.76 8.07 11.79
CA LEU A 9 9.18 9.29 11.20
C LEU A 9 8.67 9.06 9.76
N GLU A 10 9.01 7.94 9.14
CA GLU A 10 8.54 7.64 7.79
C GLU A 10 7.05 7.27 7.81
N VAL A 11 6.25 8.01 7.06
CA VAL A 11 4.81 7.79 6.92
C VAL A 11 4.53 7.36 5.47
N PRO A 12 4.57 6.06 5.20
CA PRO A 12 4.38 5.57 3.86
C PRO A 12 2.94 5.79 3.38
N SER A 13 2.81 6.32 2.17
CA SER A 13 1.53 6.50 1.48
C SER A 13 1.44 5.54 0.29
N PRO A 14 0.31 4.86 0.08
CA PRO A 14 0.10 4.14 -1.17
C PRO A 14 0.13 5.14 -2.33
N GLY A 15 0.89 4.86 -3.38
CA GLY A 15 0.96 5.72 -4.56
C GLY A 15 2.02 6.82 -4.51
N GLY A 16 3.04 6.73 -3.64
CA GLY A 16 4.13 7.70 -3.58
C GLY A 16 4.81 7.93 -4.94
N SER A 17 4.76 9.15 -5.40
CA SER A 17 5.56 9.89 -6.40
C SER A 17 5.59 9.46 -7.86
N THR A 18 5.09 8.34 -8.29
CA THR A 18 4.86 8.08 -9.72
C THR A 18 3.39 8.34 -10.00
N GLY A 19 3.07 9.49 -10.61
CA GLY A 19 1.71 9.98 -10.91
C GLY A 19 0.88 9.11 -11.89
N ARG A 20 1.08 7.79 -11.88
CA ARG A 20 0.19 6.81 -12.48
C ARG A 20 -0.82 6.38 -11.42
N SER A 21 -2.01 6.90 -11.53
CA SER A 21 -3.21 6.33 -10.95
C SER A 21 -3.14 4.81 -11.12
N VAL A 22 -3.18 4.06 -10.00
CA VAL A 22 -3.39 2.61 -10.04
C VAL A 22 -4.58 2.36 -10.96
N SER A 23 -4.35 1.70 -12.08
CA SER A 23 -5.42 1.49 -13.06
C SER A 23 -6.49 0.62 -12.37
N GLY A 24 -7.74 1.07 -12.38
CA GLY A 24 -8.87 0.31 -11.84
C GLY A 24 -8.97 -1.12 -12.40
N ASN A 25 -8.28 -1.39 -13.51
CA ASN A 25 -8.22 -2.66 -14.20
C ASN A 25 -7.65 -3.82 -13.35
N GLY A 26 -6.63 -3.57 -12.50
CA GLY A 26 -6.05 -4.61 -11.66
C GLY A 26 -7.02 -5.10 -10.58
N ARG A 27 -7.74 -4.16 -9.96
CA ARG A 27 -8.75 -4.48 -8.95
C ARG A 27 -9.94 -5.22 -9.58
N THR A 28 -10.44 -4.74 -10.71
CA THR A 28 -11.53 -5.39 -11.46
C THR A 28 -11.16 -6.82 -11.86
N LEU A 29 -9.91 -7.07 -12.26
CA LEU A 29 -9.41 -8.41 -12.56
C LEU A 29 -9.47 -9.32 -11.34
N VAL A 30 -9.00 -8.84 -10.18
CA VAL A 30 -9.04 -9.63 -8.94
C VAL A 30 -10.48 -9.86 -8.48
N ASP A 31 -11.36 -8.86 -8.54
CA ASP A 31 -12.77 -9.00 -8.18
C ASP A 31 -13.48 -10.05 -9.04
N ALA A 32 -13.17 -10.10 -10.34
CA ALA A 32 -13.68 -11.13 -11.22
C ALA A 32 -13.18 -12.54 -10.83
N LEU A 33 -11.89 -12.67 -10.52
CA LEU A 33 -11.28 -13.93 -10.10
C LEU A 33 -11.79 -14.42 -8.74
N VAL A 34 -12.03 -13.51 -7.81
CA VAL A 34 -12.66 -13.79 -6.52
C VAL A 34 -14.08 -14.34 -6.75
N THR A 35 -14.84 -13.69 -7.64
CA THR A 35 -16.20 -14.15 -8.01
C THR A 35 -16.20 -15.56 -8.63
N GLU A 36 -15.20 -15.85 -9.46
CA GLU A 36 -14.99 -17.17 -10.07
C GLU A 36 -14.36 -18.20 -9.10
N ARG A 37 -14.07 -17.81 -7.87
CA ARG A 37 -13.36 -18.63 -6.86
C ARG A 37 -12.03 -19.18 -7.33
N CYS A 38 -11.33 -18.44 -8.16
CA CYS A 38 -10.02 -18.80 -8.64
C CYS A 38 -8.98 -18.58 -7.53
N THR A 39 -8.27 -19.63 -7.10
CA THR A 39 -7.23 -19.56 -6.06
C THR A 39 -5.84 -19.31 -6.63
N ARG A 40 -5.62 -19.61 -7.90
CA ARG A 40 -4.32 -19.44 -8.56
C ARG A 40 -4.50 -18.80 -9.93
N LEU A 41 -3.78 -17.70 -10.17
CA LEU A 41 -3.82 -17.02 -11.45
C LEU A 41 -3.04 -17.79 -12.53
N PRO A 42 -3.61 -17.99 -13.73
CA PRO A 42 -2.84 -18.33 -14.91
C PRO A 42 -1.76 -17.29 -15.19
N ARG A 43 -0.66 -17.72 -15.80
CA ARG A 43 0.54 -16.89 -16.05
C ARG A 43 0.22 -15.55 -16.73
N MET A 44 -0.59 -15.57 -17.78
CA MET A 44 -1.00 -14.35 -18.49
C MET A 44 -1.74 -13.37 -17.60
N GLN A 45 -2.64 -13.86 -16.75
CA GLN A 45 -3.39 -13.03 -15.81
C GLN A 45 -2.49 -12.50 -14.69
N ALA A 46 -1.54 -13.29 -14.19
CA ALA A 46 -0.55 -12.85 -13.22
C ALA A 46 0.33 -11.71 -13.80
N HIS A 47 0.77 -11.84 -15.06
CA HIS A 47 1.52 -10.79 -15.75
C HIS A 47 0.66 -9.54 -15.99
N ALA A 48 -0.60 -9.69 -16.41
CA ALA A 48 -1.53 -8.57 -16.59
C ALA A 48 -1.78 -7.82 -15.25
N LEU A 49 -1.93 -8.56 -14.15
CA LEU A 49 -2.08 -7.99 -12.82
C LEU A 49 -0.84 -7.18 -12.43
N LEU A 50 0.36 -7.75 -12.51
CA LEU A 50 1.60 -7.05 -12.22
C LEU A 50 1.78 -5.78 -13.05
N HIS A 51 1.53 -5.88 -14.35
CA HIS A 51 1.63 -4.76 -15.28
C HIS A 51 0.64 -3.64 -14.92
N SER A 52 -0.59 -3.98 -14.49
CA SER A 52 -1.60 -3.00 -14.10
C SER A 52 -1.20 -2.16 -12.90
N PHE A 53 -0.35 -2.70 -12.02
CA PHE A 53 0.24 -1.99 -10.89
C PHE A 53 1.58 -1.31 -11.20
N GLY A 54 2.09 -1.47 -12.43
CA GLY A 54 3.33 -0.82 -12.87
C GLY A 54 4.60 -1.65 -12.67
N VAL A 55 4.48 -2.93 -12.32
CA VAL A 55 5.64 -3.84 -12.32
C VAL A 55 5.93 -4.25 -13.77
N PRO A 56 7.12 -3.97 -14.30
CA PRO A 56 7.46 -4.37 -15.66
C PRO A 56 7.53 -5.88 -15.80
N VAL A 57 6.82 -6.43 -16.78
CA VAL A 57 6.77 -7.86 -17.06
C VAL A 57 7.28 -8.16 -18.46
N ARG A 58 7.87 -9.33 -18.64
CA ARG A 58 8.28 -9.78 -19.97
C ARG A 58 7.02 -10.06 -20.80
N PRO A 59 6.95 -9.52 -22.05
CA PRO A 59 5.85 -9.86 -22.96
C PRO A 59 5.74 -11.37 -23.13
N CYS A 60 4.53 -11.90 -23.08
CA CYS A 60 4.27 -13.31 -23.36
C CYS A 60 2.99 -13.43 -24.19
N LEU A 61 2.96 -14.43 -25.07
CA LEU A 61 1.81 -14.81 -25.86
C LEU A 61 1.49 -16.29 -25.62
N SER A 62 0.22 -16.60 -25.55
CA SER A 62 -0.23 -17.98 -25.38
C SER A 62 -0.59 -18.60 -26.74
N ALA A 63 -0.46 -19.93 -26.83
CA ALA A 63 -0.84 -20.69 -27.98
C ALA A 63 -1.44 -22.05 -27.58
N ARG A 64 -2.42 -22.52 -28.32
CA ARG A 64 -3.03 -23.86 -28.18
C ARG A 64 -2.74 -24.71 -29.40
N GLY A 65 -2.05 -25.82 -29.17
CA GLY A 65 -1.66 -26.72 -30.23
C GLY A 65 -0.49 -26.22 -31.08
N ILE A 66 -0.05 -27.08 -32.02
CA ILE A 66 1.21 -26.90 -32.75
C ILE A 66 1.13 -25.73 -33.74
N THR A 67 0.04 -25.58 -34.46
CA THR A 67 -0.09 -24.57 -35.52
C THR A 67 -0.03 -23.15 -34.96
N GLU A 68 -0.80 -22.88 -33.91
CA GLU A 68 -0.81 -21.58 -33.27
C GLU A 68 0.54 -21.30 -32.59
N ALA A 69 1.16 -22.30 -31.96
CA ALA A 69 2.45 -22.19 -31.31
C ALA A 69 3.56 -21.82 -32.30
N MET A 70 3.59 -22.41 -33.49
CA MET A 70 4.55 -22.07 -34.54
C MET A 70 4.37 -20.65 -35.03
N PHE A 71 3.12 -20.20 -35.23
CA PHE A 71 2.79 -18.84 -35.63
C PHE A 71 3.22 -17.80 -34.55
N VAL A 72 2.90 -18.07 -33.28
CA VAL A 72 3.28 -17.20 -32.15
C VAL A 72 4.80 -17.11 -32.02
N ALA A 73 5.53 -18.23 -32.13
CA ALA A 73 6.99 -18.21 -32.06
C ALA A 73 7.62 -17.38 -33.20
N GLU A 74 7.05 -17.45 -34.40
CA GLU A 74 7.49 -16.64 -35.55
C GLU A 74 7.21 -15.14 -35.35
N GLN A 75 6.03 -14.81 -34.85
CA GLN A 75 5.62 -13.42 -34.54
C GLN A 75 6.51 -12.77 -33.46
N LEU A 76 6.90 -13.51 -32.42
CA LEU A 76 7.78 -13.01 -31.36
C LEU A 76 9.22 -12.82 -31.81
N GLY A 77 9.62 -13.52 -32.87
CA GLY A 77 11.00 -13.60 -33.33
C GLY A 77 11.85 -14.52 -32.44
N LEU A 78 12.62 -15.38 -33.11
CA LEU A 78 13.52 -16.32 -32.41
C LEU A 78 14.80 -15.63 -31.93
N PRO A 79 15.42 -16.07 -30.83
CA PRO A 79 15.02 -17.20 -30.00
C PRO A 79 13.88 -16.88 -29.03
N VAL A 80 13.10 -17.92 -28.67
CA VAL A 80 11.99 -17.82 -27.72
C VAL A 80 12.16 -18.78 -26.54
N ASP A 81 11.61 -18.43 -25.38
CA ASP A 81 11.37 -19.33 -24.27
C ASP A 81 9.92 -19.79 -24.31
N MET A 82 9.68 -21.07 -24.05
CA MET A 82 8.36 -21.69 -24.04
C MET A 82 8.09 -22.33 -22.68
N ALA A 83 6.91 -22.14 -22.15
CA ALA A 83 6.45 -22.75 -20.90
C ALA A 83 5.05 -23.37 -21.08
N LEU A 84 4.83 -24.53 -20.47
CA LEU A 84 3.53 -25.18 -20.42
C LEU A 84 2.62 -24.48 -19.42
N GLU A 85 1.39 -24.15 -19.80
CA GLU A 85 0.43 -23.53 -18.91
C GLU A 85 -0.30 -24.61 -18.09
N GLY A 86 -0.41 -24.40 -16.78
CA GLY A 86 -1.04 -25.36 -15.87
C GLY A 86 -0.14 -26.44 -15.29
N ALA A 87 1.11 -26.59 -15.74
CA ALA A 87 2.07 -27.55 -15.19
C ALA A 87 2.81 -27.03 -13.98
N ALA A 88 2.10 -26.56 -12.97
CA ALA A 88 2.74 -26.06 -11.75
C ALA A 88 2.51 -27.02 -10.60
N GLY A 89 3.41 -27.98 -10.45
CA GLY A 89 3.60 -28.74 -9.22
C GLY A 89 4.38 -27.94 -8.18
N ALA A 90 4.20 -28.25 -6.90
CA ALA A 90 5.02 -27.75 -5.82
C ALA A 90 6.49 -28.10 -6.08
N GLY A 91 7.37 -27.09 -6.17
CA GLY A 91 8.81 -27.33 -6.29
C GLY A 91 9.49 -26.90 -7.59
N ASP A 92 8.84 -26.07 -8.42
CA ASP A 92 9.40 -25.63 -9.70
C ASP A 92 10.61 -24.66 -9.51
N THR A 93 11.80 -25.25 -9.43
CA THR A 93 13.09 -24.58 -9.64
C THR A 93 13.33 -24.34 -11.14
N ALA A 94 14.33 -23.54 -11.51
CA ALA A 94 14.65 -23.14 -12.87
C ALA A 94 14.83 -24.30 -13.89
N ASP A 95 14.91 -25.53 -13.41
CA ASP A 95 15.06 -26.78 -14.20
C ASP A 95 13.80 -27.60 -14.35
N THR A 96 12.61 -27.02 -14.12
CA THR A 96 11.36 -27.79 -14.25
C THR A 96 11.14 -28.24 -15.67
N PRO A 97 10.72 -29.51 -15.90
CA PRO A 97 10.53 -30.09 -17.24
C PRO A 97 9.49 -29.36 -18.11
N ALA A 98 8.71 -28.46 -17.53
CA ALA A 98 7.65 -27.69 -18.19
C ALA A 98 8.14 -26.42 -18.92
N VAL A 99 9.40 -26.02 -18.76
CA VAL A 99 9.97 -24.82 -19.40
C VAL A 99 11.09 -25.23 -20.35
N ARG A 100 11.05 -24.74 -21.58
CA ARG A 100 12.11 -24.86 -22.58
C ARG A 100 12.64 -23.48 -22.89
N ARG A 101 13.94 -23.28 -22.74
CA ARG A 101 14.60 -21.98 -22.93
C ARG A 101 15.39 -21.95 -24.22
N LYS A 102 15.50 -20.76 -24.81
CA LYS A 102 16.39 -20.46 -25.93
C LYS A 102 16.13 -21.35 -27.16
N LEU A 103 14.85 -21.51 -27.51
CA LEU A 103 14.49 -22.19 -28.75
C LEU A 103 14.83 -21.28 -29.94
N SER A 104 15.87 -21.62 -30.68
CA SER A 104 16.47 -20.78 -31.72
C SER A 104 15.96 -21.05 -33.14
N SER A 105 15.13 -22.09 -33.31
CA SER A 105 14.54 -22.45 -34.60
C SER A 105 13.09 -22.94 -34.42
N LEU A 106 12.28 -22.83 -35.48
CA LEU A 106 10.92 -23.36 -35.48
C LEU A 106 10.91 -24.89 -35.31
N GLU A 107 11.96 -25.56 -35.77
CA GLU A 107 12.11 -26.99 -35.56
C GLU A 107 12.32 -27.37 -34.10
N SER A 108 13.14 -26.58 -33.37
CA SER A 108 13.32 -26.77 -31.93
C SER A 108 12.04 -26.48 -31.15
N VAL A 109 11.23 -25.50 -31.59
CA VAL A 109 9.90 -25.23 -31.03
C VAL A 109 8.98 -26.40 -31.22
N ARG A 110 8.93 -26.96 -32.44
CA ARG A 110 8.09 -28.14 -32.77
C ARG A 110 8.50 -29.35 -31.94
N SER A 111 9.80 -29.67 -31.87
CA SER A 111 10.33 -30.77 -31.06
C SER A 111 9.93 -30.64 -29.60
N ALA A 112 10.12 -29.45 -29.03
CA ALA A 112 9.78 -29.17 -27.64
C ALA A 112 8.28 -29.30 -27.36
N LEU A 113 7.43 -28.88 -28.31
CA LEU A 113 5.97 -29.08 -28.21
C LEU A 113 5.59 -30.57 -28.24
N HIS A 114 6.20 -31.36 -29.11
CA HIS A 114 5.94 -32.81 -29.17
C HIS A 114 6.37 -33.50 -27.87
N GLU A 115 7.53 -33.13 -27.29
CA GLU A 115 7.97 -33.67 -26.02
C GLU A 115 7.01 -33.31 -24.87
N LEU A 116 6.50 -32.08 -24.82
CA LEU A 116 5.54 -31.65 -23.82
C LEU A 116 4.18 -32.33 -23.98
N ALA A 117 3.70 -32.49 -25.25
CA ALA A 117 2.45 -33.20 -25.55
C ALA A 117 2.54 -34.66 -25.17
N ALA A 118 3.66 -35.34 -25.45
CA ALA A 118 3.86 -36.74 -25.06
C ALA A 118 3.79 -36.92 -23.53
N ARG A 119 4.40 -36.05 -22.78
CA ARG A 119 4.36 -36.07 -21.30
C ARG A 119 2.95 -35.78 -20.73
N GLN A 120 2.15 -34.94 -21.42
CA GLN A 120 0.75 -34.73 -21.03
C GLN A 120 -0.12 -35.92 -21.39
N GLY A 121 0.14 -36.57 -22.54
CA GLY A 121 -0.59 -37.74 -22.98
C GLY A 121 -0.46 -38.94 -22.04
N ASP A 122 0.70 -39.13 -21.43
CA ASP A 122 0.92 -40.14 -20.39
C ASP A 122 0.14 -39.88 -19.10
N ALA A 123 -0.21 -38.60 -18.83
CA ALA A 123 -0.96 -38.18 -17.64
C ALA A 123 -2.48 -38.02 -17.90
N ALA A 124 -2.91 -37.84 -19.15
CA ALA A 124 -4.29 -37.38 -19.48
C ALA A 124 -5.15 -38.43 -20.23
N GLY A 125 -4.70 -39.61 -20.49
CA GLY A 125 -5.50 -40.65 -21.19
C GLY A 125 -5.82 -40.33 -22.68
N PRO A 126 -6.43 -41.26 -23.45
CA PRO A 126 -6.72 -41.08 -24.86
C PRO A 126 -7.83 -40.02 -25.08
N GLY A 127 -7.46 -38.86 -25.57
CA GLY A 127 -8.33 -37.70 -25.81
C GLY A 127 -7.87 -36.40 -25.20
N GLY A 128 -6.64 -36.34 -24.72
CA GLY A 128 -6.04 -35.15 -24.05
C GLY A 128 -6.14 -33.90 -24.92
N ALA A 129 -6.51 -32.77 -24.28
CA ALA A 129 -6.55 -31.47 -24.94
C ALA A 129 -5.16 -31.06 -25.44
N ALA A 130 -5.12 -30.32 -26.57
CA ALA A 130 -3.89 -29.81 -27.12
C ALA A 130 -3.11 -28.98 -26.05
N PRO A 131 -1.77 -29.09 -25.99
CA PRO A 131 -0.99 -28.43 -24.99
C PRO A 131 -1.16 -26.89 -25.09
N HIS A 132 -1.48 -26.28 -23.96
CA HIS A 132 -1.56 -24.84 -23.85
C HIS A 132 -0.19 -24.32 -23.36
N VAL A 133 0.49 -23.56 -24.20
CA VAL A 133 1.85 -23.08 -23.95
C VAL A 133 1.90 -21.55 -24.04
N THR A 134 2.82 -20.96 -23.28
CA THR A 134 3.15 -19.54 -23.36
C THR A 134 4.55 -19.37 -23.92
N PHE A 135 4.70 -18.38 -24.80
CA PHE A 135 5.96 -17.98 -25.40
C PHE A 135 6.39 -16.61 -24.93
N SER A 136 7.68 -16.41 -24.80
CA SER A 136 8.26 -15.10 -24.53
C SER A 136 9.62 -14.96 -25.25
N PRO A 137 10.01 -13.74 -25.68
CA PRO A 137 11.32 -13.54 -26.31
C PRO A 137 12.47 -13.96 -25.39
N SER A 138 13.37 -14.81 -25.88
CA SER A 138 14.55 -15.21 -25.13
C SER A 138 15.67 -14.19 -25.36
N ARG A 139 15.81 -13.25 -24.42
CA ARG A 139 16.87 -12.24 -24.47
C ARG A 139 17.91 -12.55 -23.39
N GLU A 140 19.15 -12.81 -23.81
CA GLU A 140 20.26 -12.94 -22.86
C GLU A 140 20.57 -11.57 -22.24
N ARG A 141 20.68 -11.56 -20.92
CA ARG A 141 21.10 -10.41 -20.13
C ARG A 141 22.24 -10.83 -19.19
N PRO A 142 23.44 -11.07 -19.72
CA PRO A 142 24.55 -11.73 -18.97
C PRO A 142 25.04 -10.89 -17.79
N GLN A 143 24.82 -9.58 -17.84
CA GLN A 143 25.25 -8.65 -16.79
C GLN A 143 24.12 -8.30 -15.80
N ALA A 144 22.93 -8.84 -16.00
CA ALA A 144 21.80 -8.57 -15.15
C ALA A 144 21.94 -9.20 -13.76
N ARG A 145 21.36 -8.55 -12.78
CA ARG A 145 21.20 -9.07 -11.43
C ARG A 145 19.84 -9.70 -11.29
N HIS A 146 19.79 -10.86 -10.66
CA HIS A 146 18.59 -11.64 -10.52
C HIS A 146 18.11 -11.58 -9.07
N PHE A 147 16.96 -10.99 -8.85
CA PHE A 147 16.30 -10.91 -7.56
C PHE A 147 15.06 -11.82 -7.50
N VAL A 148 14.68 -12.19 -6.29
CA VAL A 148 13.38 -12.78 -5.99
C VAL A 148 12.59 -11.77 -5.18
N LEU A 149 11.36 -11.46 -5.63
CA LEU A 149 10.40 -10.71 -4.84
C LEU A 149 9.27 -11.64 -4.41
N ARG A 150 8.94 -11.61 -3.13
CA ARG A 150 7.81 -12.38 -2.60
C ARG A 150 6.90 -11.50 -1.78
N VAL A 151 5.63 -11.78 -1.87
CA VAL A 151 4.63 -11.41 -0.87
C VAL A 151 4.27 -12.69 -0.12
N LEU A 152 4.52 -12.70 1.16
CA LEU A 152 4.20 -13.80 2.06
C LEU A 152 3.19 -13.29 3.08
N ARG A 153 2.39 -14.19 3.63
CA ARG A 153 1.46 -13.80 4.69
C ARG A 153 1.95 -14.36 6.02
N ASP A 154 2.24 -13.43 6.93
CA ASP A 154 2.55 -13.73 8.32
C ASP A 154 1.26 -13.78 9.14
N PRO A 155 1.09 -14.75 10.06
CA PRO A 155 -0.14 -14.87 10.86
C PRO A 155 -0.38 -13.70 11.82
N VAL A 156 0.66 -12.94 12.19
CA VAL A 156 0.58 -11.79 13.11
C VAL A 156 0.57 -10.47 12.34
N PHE A 157 1.49 -10.32 11.38
CA PHE A 157 1.70 -9.05 10.67
C PHE A 157 0.95 -8.96 9.34
N GLY A 158 0.20 -10.00 8.95
CA GLY A 158 -0.46 -10.00 7.66
C GLY A 158 0.54 -10.10 6.49
N PRO A 159 0.34 -9.36 5.38
CA PRO A 159 1.25 -9.45 4.24
C PRO A 159 2.62 -8.84 4.54
N VAL A 160 3.67 -9.55 4.12
CA VAL A 160 5.08 -9.17 4.26
C VAL A 160 5.73 -9.20 2.89
N LEU A 161 6.48 -8.16 2.56
CA LEU A 161 7.30 -8.08 1.36
C LEU A 161 8.70 -8.64 1.64
N GLN A 162 9.17 -9.53 0.79
CA GLN A 162 10.52 -10.09 0.86
C GLN A 162 11.26 -9.80 -0.44
N LEU A 163 12.48 -9.30 -0.32
CA LEU A 163 13.46 -9.17 -1.40
C LEU A 163 14.62 -10.10 -1.12
N GLY A 164 15.09 -10.83 -2.12
CA GLY A 164 16.25 -11.71 -1.98
C GLY A 164 16.98 -11.92 -3.30
N SER A 165 18.14 -12.54 -3.22
CA SER A 165 18.89 -13.00 -4.39
C SER A 165 18.26 -14.24 -5.00
N ALA A 166 18.14 -14.28 -6.34
CA ALA A 166 17.59 -15.43 -7.04
C ALA A 166 18.62 -16.56 -7.20
N GLY A 167 18.11 -17.78 -7.38
CA GLY A 167 18.91 -18.98 -7.67
C GLY A 167 19.47 -19.66 -6.42
N LEU A 168 20.13 -20.81 -6.65
CA LEU A 168 20.65 -21.69 -5.59
C LEU A 168 21.61 -20.97 -4.63
N GLN A 169 22.41 -20.02 -5.11
CA GLN A 169 23.31 -19.25 -4.25
C GLN A 169 22.56 -18.36 -3.27
N GLY A 170 21.52 -17.67 -3.75
CA GLY A 170 20.65 -16.83 -2.90
C GLY A 170 19.96 -17.63 -1.81
N GLU A 171 19.45 -18.81 -2.16
CA GLU A 171 18.81 -19.73 -1.21
C GLU A 171 19.80 -20.30 -0.20
N ALA A 172 20.96 -20.77 -0.66
CA ALA A 172 22.00 -21.34 0.21
C ALA A 172 22.54 -20.30 1.22
N LEU A 173 22.70 -19.05 0.79
CA LEU A 173 23.22 -17.96 1.62
C LEU A 173 22.10 -17.29 2.46
N ARG A 174 20.84 -17.66 2.25
CA ARG A 174 19.67 -17.01 2.86
C ARG A 174 19.70 -15.48 2.70
N ASP A 175 20.15 -15.03 1.50
CA ASP A 175 20.27 -13.62 1.19
C ASP A 175 18.88 -13.03 0.89
N HIS A 176 18.18 -12.66 1.94
CA HIS A 176 16.88 -11.99 1.84
C HIS A 176 16.65 -11.03 3.00
N ALA A 177 15.84 -10.03 2.74
CA ALA A 177 15.34 -9.07 3.72
C ALA A 177 13.82 -8.95 3.60
N VAL A 178 13.18 -8.48 4.66
CA VAL A 178 11.72 -8.35 4.73
C VAL A 178 11.32 -6.95 5.18
N ALA A 179 10.15 -6.50 4.71
CA ALA A 179 9.55 -5.25 5.13
C ALA A 179 8.03 -5.36 5.15
N LEU A 180 7.38 -4.57 6.01
CA LEU A 180 5.92 -4.48 6.06
C LEU A 180 5.42 -3.40 5.09
N PRO A 181 4.39 -3.68 4.27
CA PRO A 181 3.73 -2.66 3.48
C PRO A 181 2.91 -1.73 4.40
N PRO A 182 2.69 -0.46 4.00
CA PRO A 182 3.14 0.18 2.77
C PRO A 182 4.61 0.60 2.82
N LEU A 183 5.26 0.65 1.65
CA LEU A 183 6.62 1.16 1.50
C LEU A 183 6.64 2.56 0.89
N ASN A 184 7.70 3.31 1.20
CA ASN A 184 8.10 4.52 0.49
C ASN A 184 9.53 4.35 -0.06
N ARG A 185 10.09 5.36 -0.73
CA ARG A 185 11.44 5.27 -1.32
C ARG A 185 12.55 5.01 -0.28
N VAL A 186 12.40 5.57 0.93
CA VAL A 186 13.39 5.33 2.01
C VAL A 186 13.34 3.89 2.47
N LEU A 187 12.13 3.38 2.72
CA LEU A 187 11.94 1.99 3.16
C LEU A 187 12.33 0.98 2.08
N THR A 188 12.06 1.26 0.79
CA THR A 188 12.51 0.40 -0.31
C THR A 188 14.03 0.35 -0.42
N ARG A 189 14.70 1.49 -0.27
CA ARG A 189 16.16 1.56 -0.28
C ARG A 189 16.77 0.79 0.87
N ASN A 190 16.25 0.95 2.07
CA ASN A 190 16.67 0.17 3.24
C ASN A 190 16.47 -1.33 3.04
N LEU A 191 15.36 -1.75 2.42
CA LEU A 191 15.10 -3.15 2.10
C LEU A 191 16.13 -3.70 1.10
N ILE A 192 16.50 -2.93 0.08
CA ILE A 192 17.54 -3.29 -0.88
C ILE A 192 18.90 -3.42 -0.18
N GLU A 193 19.28 -2.42 0.61
CA GLU A 193 20.56 -2.38 1.35
C GLU A 193 20.65 -3.45 2.44
N ALA A 194 19.54 -3.98 2.93
CA ALA A 194 19.53 -5.09 3.89
C ALA A 194 19.90 -6.44 3.25
N THR A 195 19.86 -6.57 1.90
CA THR A 195 20.34 -7.75 1.18
C THR A 195 21.84 -7.61 0.79
N ARG A 196 22.58 -8.72 0.77
CA ARG A 196 24.01 -8.70 0.33
C ARG A 196 24.14 -8.24 -1.12
N GLN A 197 23.26 -8.73 -2.00
CA GLN A 197 23.25 -8.33 -3.41
C GLN A 197 22.92 -6.83 -3.56
N GLY A 198 22.00 -6.30 -2.78
CA GLY A 198 21.67 -4.87 -2.75
C GLY A 198 22.85 -4.03 -2.24
N GLN A 199 23.53 -4.44 -1.16
CA GLN A 199 24.75 -3.80 -0.66
C GLN A 199 25.84 -3.71 -1.72
N MET A 200 26.03 -4.76 -2.50
CA MET A 200 27.00 -4.73 -3.61
C MET A 200 26.65 -3.67 -4.66
N LEU A 201 25.36 -3.45 -4.92
CA LEU A 201 24.93 -2.47 -5.90
C LEU A 201 25.03 -1.02 -5.37
N THR A 202 24.78 -0.79 -4.08
CA THR A 202 24.83 0.54 -3.45
C THR A 202 26.24 0.95 -3.05
N ALA A 203 27.13 0.00 -2.70
CA ALA A 203 28.49 0.25 -2.26
C ALA A 203 29.49 0.59 -3.41
N GLY A 204 29.02 0.99 -4.59
CA GLY A 204 29.88 1.34 -5.72
C GLY A 204 30.42 0.13 -6.52
N LEU A 205 29.98 -1.08 -6.21
CA LEU A 205 30.31 -2.30 -6.95
C LEU A 205 29.33 -2.59 -8.10
N ASN A 206 28.54 -1.60 -8.49
CA ASN A 206 27.57 -1.66 -9.59
C ASN A 206 28.29 -1.47 -10.94
N GLN A 207 29.27 -2.32 -11.23
CA GLN A 207 30.14 -2.23 -12.43
C GLN A 207 29.35 -2.28 -13.74
N TYR A 208 28.17 -2.90 -13.73
CA TYR A 208 27.32 -3.07 -14.91
C TYR A 208 26.14 -2.10 -14.96
N GLY A 209 26.09 -1.12 -14.03
CA GLY A 209 25.12 -0.04 -14.05
C GLY A 209 23.68 -0.50 -13.86
N ALA A 210 23.40 -1.51 -13.03
CA ALA A 210 22.04 -1.95 -12.72
C ALA A 210 21.20 -0.77 -12.20
N ASP A 211 19.99 -0.60 -12.73
CA ASP A 211 19.09 0.50 -12.40
C ASP A 211 18.38 0.25 -11.06
N LEU A 212 18.93 0.82 -9.99
CA LEU A 212 18.34 0.74 -8.66
C LEU A 212 17.00 1.46 -8.57
N THR A 213 16.80 2.53 -9.34
CA THR A 213 15.54 3.26 -9.35
C THR A 213 14.41 2.39 -9.90
N ALA A 214 14.70 1.62 -10.95
CA ALA A 214 13.74 0.66 -11.48
C ALA A 214 13.41 -0.46 -10.48
N LEU A 215 14.36 -0.91 -9.67
CA LEU A 215 14.12 -1.88 -8.59
C LEU A 215 13.28 -1.25 -7.47
N GLU A 216 13.59 -0.02 -7.05
CA GLU A 216 12.79 0.74 -6.08
C GLU A 216 11.34 0.90 -6.56
N ASP A 217 11.14 1.27 -7.82
CA ASP A 217 9.81 1.46 -8.41
C ASP A 217 9.01 0.15 -8.48
N ALA A 218 9.67 -0.98 -8.77
CA ALA A 218 9.02 -2.30 -8.75
C ALA A 218 8.58 -2.71 -7.33
N LEU A 219 9.41 -2.44 -6.31
CA LEU A 219 9.07 -2.68 -4.90
C LEU A 219 7.91 -1.79 -4.43
N LEU A 220 7.89 -0.52 -4.82
CA LEU A 220 6.78 0.40 -4.53
C LEU A 220 5.48 -0.05 -5.21
N ALA A 221 5.57 -0.47 -6.47
CA ALA A 221 4.42 -1.00 -7.21
C ALA A 221 3.85 -2.25 -6.56
N LEU A 222 4.71 -3.17 -6.12
CA LEU A 222 4.31 -4.37 -5.39
C LEU A 222 3.69 -4.03 -4.03
N SER A 223 4.27 -3.10 -3.29
CA SER A 223 3.73 -2.61 -2.03
C SER A 223 2.33 -2.02 -2.20
N ASN A 224 2.14 -1.19 -3.22
CA ASN A 224 0.82 -0.61 -3.54
C ASN A 224 -0.20 -1.70 -3.91
N MET A 225 0.21 -2.70 -4.68
CA MET A 225 -0.64 -3.83 -5.04
C MET A 225 -1.10 -4.58 -3.79
N VAL A 226 -0.21 -4.87 -2.86
CA VAL A 226 -0.54 -5.53 -1.58
C VAL A 226 -1.53 -4.70 -0.77
N CYS A 227 -1.35 -3.38 -0.71
CA CYS A 227 -2.26 -2.49 0.02
C CYS A 227 -3.68 -2.48 -0.58
N GLU A 228 -3.80 -2.58 -1.91
CA GLU A 228 -5.09 -2.48 -2.60
C GLU A 228 -5.81 -3.83 -2.77
N LEU A 229 -5.12 -4.95 -2.57
CA LEU A 229 -5.64 -6.30 -2.82
C LEU A 229 -5.64 -7.17 -1.55
N PRO A 230 -6.65 -7.04 -0.67
CA PRO A 230 -6.76 -7.87 0.55
C PRO A 230 -6.82 -9.38 0.27
N ALA A 231 -7.40 -9.76 -0.89
CA ALA A 231 -7.52 -11.14 -1.33
C ALA A 231 -6.18 -11.77 -1.78
N LEU A 232 -5.10 -10.98 -1.91
CA LEU A 232 -3.79 -11.50 -2.28
C LEU A 232 -3.24 -12.37 -1.14
N GLU A 233 -3.13 -13.68 -1.36
CA GLU A 233 -2.60 -14.63 -0.39
C GLU A 233 -1.08 -14.70 -0.46
N SER A 234 -0.55 -14.89 -1.67
CA SER A 234 0.89 -14.85 -1.90
C SER A 234 1.22 -14.43 -3.33
N LEU A 235 2.42 -13.92 -3.49
CA LEU A 235 2.98 -13.59 -4.80
C LEU A 235 4.46 -13.92 -4.79
N GLU A 236 4.94 -14.49 -5.88
CA GLU A 236 6.37 -14.69 -6.12
C GLU A 236 6.73 -14.25 -7.53
N ILE A 237 7.73 -13.36 -7.63
CA ILE A 237 8.39 -13.00 -8.89
C ILE A 237 9.79 -13.61 -8.83
N ASN A 238 10.07 -14.60 -9.70
CA ASN A 238 11.33 -15.32 -9.68
C ASN A 238 11.73 -15.79 -11.10
N PRO A 239 12.76 -15.17 -11.73
CA PRO A 239 13.47 -14.00 -11.23
C PRO A 239 12.84 -12.65 -11.65
N LEU A 240 13.12 -11.60 -10.88
CA LEU A 240 13.11 -10.23 -11.33
C LEU A 240 14.51 -9.88 -11.81
N ILE A 241 14.66 -9.54 -13.07
CA ILE A 241 15.95 -9.17 -13.66
C ILE A 241 16.12 -7.65 -13.57
N VAL A 242 17.32 -7.21 -13.14
CA VAL A 242 17.69 -5.79 -13.05
C VAL A 242 19.01 -5.56 -13.78
N ASP A 243 19.02 -4.68 -14.76
CA ASP A 243 20.19 -4.26 -15.52
C ASP A 243 20.19 -2.76 -15.82
N ALA A 244 21.07 -2.28 -16.67
CA ALA A 244 21.15 -0.87 -17.07
C ALA A 244 19.92 -0.38 -17.86
N ALA A 245 19.10 -1.28 -18.41
CA ALA A 245 17.89 -0.94 -19.15
C ALA A 245 16.63 -0.91 -18.24
N GLY A 246 16.81 -1.16 -16.94
CA GLY A 246 15.72 -1.18 -15.96
C GLY A 246 15.50 -2.56 -15.32
N CYS A 247 14.25 -2.82 -14.91
CA CYS A 247 13.88 -4.11 -14.33
C CYS A 247 12.77 -4.81 -15.14
N VAL A 248 12.71 -6.15 -15.06
CA VAL A 248 11.67 -6.94 -15.70
C VAL A 248 11.42 -8.25 -14.96
N ALA A 249 10.16 -8.54 -14.65
CA ALA A 249 9.75 -9.83 -14.13
C ALA A 249 9.66 -10.86 -15.26
N LEU A 250 10.36 -11.99 -15.10
CA LEU A 250 10.29 -13.07 -16.07
C LEU A 250 9.16 -14.05 -15.78
N GLU A 251 9.05 -14.45 -14.53
CA GLU A 251 8.03 -15.38 -14.04
C GLU A 251 7.33 -14.79 -12.84
N ALA A 252 6.02 -15.02 -12.78
CA ALA A 252 5.23 -14.62 -11.63
C ALA A 252 4.22 -15.70 -11.27
N ARG A 253 4.08 -15.94 -9.96
CA ARG A 253 3.06 -16.81 -9.38
C ARG A 253 2.22 -16.00 -8.43
N VAL A 254 0.92 -16.05 -8.57
CA VAL A 254 -0.03 -15.29 -7.74
C VAL A 254 -1.08 -16.24 -7.21
N LEU A 255 -1.27 -16.26 -5.90
CA LEU A 255 -2.34 -16.96 -5.21
C LEU A 255 -3.30 -15.95 -4.61
N ILE A 256 -4.59 -16.24 -4.72
CA ILE A 256 -5.67 -15.42 -4.18
C ILE A 256 -6.50 -16.27 -3.22
N ASP A 257 -6.88 -15.68 -2.10
CA ASP A 257 -7.86 -16.24 -1.18
C ASP A 257 -9.22 -15.53 -1.42
N PRO A 258 -10.19 -16.19 -2.08
CA PRO A 258 -11.46 -15.58 -2.43
C PRO A 258 -12.33 -15.17 -1.22
N VAL A 259 -12.05 -15.72 -0.05
CA VAL A 259 -12.84 -15.47 1.17
C VAL A 259 -12.33 -14.23 1.91
N ARG A 260 -11.08 -13.83 1.67
CA ARG A 260 -10.48 -12.69 2.35
C ARG A 260 -10.87 -11.37 1.70
N GLY A 261 -11.17 -10.38 2.54
CA GLY A 261 -11.51 -9.02 2.09
C GLY A 261 -13.00 -8.73 2.07
N GLU A 262 -13.88 -9.71 2.27
CA GLU A 262 -15.30 -9.46 2.41
C GLU A 262 -15.60 -8.81 3.78
N GLY A 263 -16.16 -7.59 3.76
CA GLY A 263 -16.68 -6.92 4.96
C GLY A 263 -15.63 -6.27 5.89
N GLN A 264 -14.34 -6.25 5.52
CA GLN A 264 -13.31 -5.57 6.29
C GLN A 264 -13.02 -4.15 5.76
N GLY A 265 -12.55 -3.26 6.64
CA GLY A 265 -12.09 -1.92 6.24
C GLY A 265 -10.96 -2.00 5.18
N ARG A 266 -10.82 -0.94 4.37
CA ARG A 266 -9.94 -0.90 3.18
C ARG A 266 -8.51 -1.42 3.40
N TYR A 267 -7.94 -1.24 4.59
CA TYR A 267 -6.56 -1.63 4.92
C TYR A 267 -6.46 -2.54 6.14
N ALA A 268 -7.58 -3.15 6.57
CA ALA A 268 -7.63 -3.98 7.77
C ALA A 268 -6.73 -5.24 7.72
N HIS A 269 -6.27 -5.61 6.53
CA HIS A 269 -5.34 -6.73 6.32
C HIS A 269 -3.87 -6.36 6.52
N LEU A 270 -3.55 -5.07 6.73
CA LEU A 270 -2.19 -4.56 6.89
C LEU A 270 -1.86 -4.34 8.37
N ALA A 271 -0.62 -4.64 8.77
CA ALA A 271 -0.12 -4.30 10.10
C ALA A 271 0.13 -2.79 10.27
N ILE A 272 0.44 -2.09 9.18
CA ILE A 272 0.70 -0.65 9.17
C ILE A 272 -0.36 0.01 8.28
N HIS A 273 -1.19 0.88 8.87
CA HIS A 273 -2.17 1.64 8.09
C HIS A 273 -1.47 2.71 7.26
N PRO A 274 -1.75 2.76 5.94
CA PRO A 274 -1.15 3.77 5.07
C PRO A 274 -1.62 5.17 5.45
N TYR A 275 -0.77 6.17 5.19
CA TYR A 275 -1.16 7.58 5.29
C TYR A 275 -2.36 7.85 4.38
N PRO A 276 -3.49 8.37 4.90
CA PRO A 276 -4.72 8.51 4.16
C PRO A 276 -4.72 9.75 3.25
N ALA A 277 -3.85 9.75 2.24
CA ALA A 277 -3.64 10.87 1.32
C ALA A 277 -4.92 11.30 0.56
N HIS A 278 -5.89 10.41 0.41
CA HIS A 278 -7.19 10.72 -0.20
C HIS A 278 -8.03 11.72 0.60
N LEU A 279 -7.71 11.94 1.88
CA LEU A 279 -8.35 12.95 2.74
C LEU A 279 -7.71 14.33 2.60
N CYS A 280 -6.71 14.51 1.72
CA CYS A 280 -6.14 15.82 1.42
C CYS A 280 -7.10 16.60 0.52
N HIS A 281 -7.63 17.73 1.03
CA HIS A 281 -8.56 18.59 0.30
C HIS A 281 -8.17 20.06 0.41
N GLU A 282 -8.47 20.84 -0.62
CA GLU A 282 -8.39 22.30 -0.58
C GLU A 282 -9.79 22.88 -0.36
N TRP A 283 -9.95 23.64 0.68
CA TRP A 283 -11.21 24.34 0.97
C TRP A 283 -11.07 25.84 0.67
N ARG A 284 -12.12 26.39 0.06
CA ARG A 284 -12.28 27.85 -0.07
C ARG A 284 -13.10 28.35 1.09
N MET A 285 -12.56 29.34 1.81
CA MET A 285 -13.24 29.95 2.95
C MET A 285 -14.07 31.16 2.48
N PRO A 286 -15.15 31.50 3.22
CA PRO A 286 -15.84 32.78 3.02
C PRO A 286 -14.79 33.92 3.18
N GLY A 287 -14.59 34.73 2.15
CA GLY A 287 -13.52 35.75 2.12
C GLY A 287 -12.36 35.41 1.17
N GLY A 288 -12.41 34.25 0.45
CA GLY A 288 -11.51 33.93 -0.67
C GLY A 288 -10.20 33.25 -0.29
N GLY A 289 -9.93 33.06 1.00
CA GLY A 289 -8.75 32.33 1.47
C GLY A 289 -8.81 30.84 1.13
N ARG A 290 -7.65 30.24 0.76
CA ARG A 290 -7.50 28.82 0.53
C ARG A 290 -6.94 28.16 1.79
N VAL A 291 -7.56 27.09 2.24
CA VAL A 291 -7.15 26.29 3.38
C VAL A 291 -6.93 24.86 2.88
N GLN A 292 -5.74 24.34 3.05
CA GLN A 292 -5.46 22.94 2.81
C GLN A 292 -5.79 22.16 4.07
N VAL A 293 -6.62 21.12 3.93
CA VAL A 293 -6.92 20.16 5.01
C VAL A 293 -6.30 18.84 4.65
N ARG A 294 -5.52 18.27 5.56
CA ARG A 294 -4.82 17.01 5.35
C ARG A 294 -4.62 16.25 6.67
N PRO A 295 -4.44 14.94 6.60
CA PRO A 295 -4.00 14.18 7.76
C PRO A 295 -2.67 14.71 8.32
N VAL A 296 -2.50 14.59 9.63
CA VAL A 296 -1.26 15.01 10.31
C VAL A 296 -0.09 14.11 9.92
N ARG A 297 1.12 14.65 9.94
CA ARG A 297 2.37 13.91 9.70
C ARG A 297 3.35 14.12 10.84
N PRO A 298 4.32 13.22 11.05
CA PRO A 298 5.38 13.44 12.05
C PRO A 298 6.15 14.74 11.86
N GLU A 299 6.34 15.19 10.60
CA GLU A 299 7.02 16.45 10.26
C GLU A 299 6.24 17.69 10.72
N ASP A 300 4.96 17.55 11.04
CA ASP A 300 4.11 18.64 11.52
C ASP A 300 4.35 18.99 13.00
N ALA A 301 5.30 18.33 13.67
CA ALA A 301 5.61 18.57 15.08
C ALA A 301 5.84 20.06 15.41
N ALA A 302 6.59 20.77 14.57
CA ALA A 302 6.83 22.20 14.74
C ALA A 302 5.57 23.05 14.48
N LEU A 303 4.73 22.66 13.52
CA LEU A 303 3.45 23.32 13.21
C LEU A 303 2.46 23.16 14.37
N GLU A 304 2.34 21.95 14.94
CA GLU A 304 1.45 21.67 16.07
C GLU A 304 1.90 22.45 17.31
N GLN A 305 3.21 22.48 17.63
CA GLN A 305 3.75 23.25 18.74
C GLN A 305 3.45 24.75 18.57
N ALA A 306 3.71 25.30 17.38
CA ALA A 306 3.45 26.71 17.09
C ALA A 306 1.95 27.05 17.17
N PHE A 307 1.09 26.14 16.68
CA PHE A 307 -0.35 26.29 16.73
C PHE A 307 -0.89 26.35 18.16
N VAL A 308 -0.44 25.43 19.04
CA VAL A 308 -0.86 25.41 20.45
C VAL A 308 -0.34 26.63 21.21
N SER A 309 0.92 27.00 20.98
CA SER A 309 1.53 28.18 21.64
C SER A 309 0.84 29.49 21.24
N ALA A 310 0.28 29.57 20.03
CA ALA A 310 -0.42 30.75 19.54
C ALA A 310 -1.88 30.87 20.02
N MET A 311 -2.45 29.84 20.64
CA MET A 311 -3.82 29.89 21.17
C MET A 311 -3.94 30.82 22.39
N SER A 312 -5.10 31.45 22.56
CA SER A 312 -5.46 32.12 23.83
C SER A 312 -5.55 31.12 24.99
N ASP A 313 -5.40 31.61 26.20
CA ASP A 313 -5.53 30.81 27.44
C ASP A 313 -6.91 30.12 27.50
N GLU A 314 -7.98 30.80 27.04
CA GLU A 314 -9.32 30.25 26.96
C GLU A 314 -9.39 29.06 25.98
N SER A 315 -8.83 29.23 24.76
CA SER A 315 -8.84 28.19 23.73
C SER A 315 -7.99 26.98 24.15
N ARG A 316 -6.85 27.19 24.80
CA ARG A 316 -6.04 26.10 25.36
C ARG A 316 -6.76 25.33 26.44
N ARG A 317 -7.36 26.05 27.40
CA ARG A 317 -8.16 25.43 28.47
C ARG A 317 -9.30 24.58 27.90
N PHE A 318 -10.01 25.08 26.88
CA PHE A 318 -11.06 24.31 26.23
C PHE A 318 -10.56 23.08 25.48
N ARG A 319 -9.31 23.09 25.02
CA ARG A 319 -8.71 21.98 24.25
C ARG A 319 -8.04 20.93 25.13
N PHE A 320 -7.31 21.35 26.16
CA PHE A 320 -6.46 20.49 26.98
C PHE A 320 -6.94 20.34 28.43
N MET A 321 -7.95 21.11 28.82
CA MET A 321 -8.57 21.14 30.16
C MET A 321 -7.63 21.62 31.29
N ASP A 322 -6.32 21.58 31.10
CA ASP A 322 -5.27 21.94 32.06
C ASP A 322 -4.54 23.27 31.78
N GLY A 323 -4.79 23.89 30.62
CA GLY A 323 -4.22 25.20 30.26
C GLY A 323 -2.73 25.23 29.95
N THR A 324 -2.10 24.07 29.69
CA THR A 324 -0.66 23.96 29.37
C THR A 324 -0.27 24.85 28.19
N ARG A 325 0.78 25.71 28.37
CA ARG A 325 1.24 26.65 27.32
C ARG A 325 2.15 26.01 26.28
N GLU A 326 2.96 25.06 26.71
CA GLU A 326 3.86 24.32 25.81
C GLU A 326 3.63 22.82 25.97
N LEU A 327 3.48 22.15 24.86
CA LEU A 327 3.33 20.70 24.87
C LEU A 327 4.72 20.06 25.09
N PRO A 328 4.86 19.15 26.05
CA PRO A 328 6.08 18.38 26.19
C PRO A 328 6.36 17.57 24.93
N PRO A 329 7.64 17.28 24.60
CA PRO A 329 8.01 16.53 23.39
C PRO A 329 7.26 15.20 23.21
N SER A 330 7.02 14.48 24.31
CA SER A 330 6.25 13.24 24.30
C SER A 330 4.80 13.43 23.85
N GLN A 331 4.19 14.55 24.21
CA GLN A 331 2.83 14.86 23.79
C GLN A 331 2.76 15.30 22.32
N ILE A 332 3.77 16.06 21.83
CA ILE A 332 3.89 16.40 20.41
C ILE A 332 4.02 15.13 19.57
N VAL A 333 4.87 14.18 19.96
CA VAL A 333 5.01 12.89 19.30
C VAL A 333 3.66 12.16 19.25
N ARG A 334 2.94 12.10 20.38
CA ARG A 334 1.61 11.46 20.44
C ARG A 334 0.57 12.16 19.55
N LEU A 335 0.70 13.47 19.34
CA LEU A 335 -0.23 14.22 18.49
C LEU A 335 0.07 14.10 17.01
N THR A 336 1.32 13.80 16.62
CA THR A 336 1.77 13.81 15.23
C THR A 336 2.12 12.42 14.67
N GLN A 337 2.52 11.48 15.53
CA GLN A 337 2.79 10.09 15.15
C GLN A 337 1.62 9.20 15.60
N ILE A 338 0.56 9.19 14.82
CA ILE A 338 -0.68 8.49 15.14
C ILE A 338 -0.80 7.17 14.37
N ASP A 339 -1.45 6.22 15.00
CA ASP A 339 -1.88 4.99 14.36
C ASP A 339 -3.19 5.22 13.61
N TYR A 340 -3.10 5.36 12.30
CA TYR A 340 -4.26 5.59 11.45
C TYR A 340 -5.28 4.43 11.46
N ASP A 341 -4.99 3.30 12.08
CA ASP A 341 -5.99 2.26 12.31
C ASP A 341 -7.03 2.65 13.39
N ARG A 342 -6.55 3.23 14.48
CA ARG A 342 -7.35 3.53 15.68
C ARG A 342 -7.60 5.01 15.89
N GLU A 343 -6.83 5.85 15.23
CA GLU A 343 -6.87 7.29 15.36
C GLU A 343 -7.00 7.96 13.98
N MET A 344 -7.57 9.14 13.95
CA MET A 344 -7.53 10.03 12.80
C MET A 344 -7.31 11.46 13.29
N ALA A 345 -6.39 12.17 12.64
CA ALA A 345 -6.18 13.58 12.89
C ALA A 345 -6.03 14.33 11.58
N LEU A 346 -6.84 15.36 11.40
CA LEU A 346 -6.79 16.28 10.26
C LEU A 346 -6.33 17.65 10.76
N ILE A 347 -5.38 18.24 10.05
CA ILE A 347 -4.95 19.61 10.28
C ILE A 347 -5.40 20.51 9.13
N ALA A 348 -5.74 21.74 9.46
CA ALA A 348 -6.02 22.79 8.49
C ALA A 348 -4.85 23.75 8.46
N VAL A 349 -4.24 23.95 7.29
CA VAL A 349 -3.08 24.81 7.09
C VAL A 349 -3.33 25.87 6.03
N VAL A 350 -2.72 27.02 6.20
CA VAL A 350 -2.65 28.10 5.21
C VAL A 350 -1.19 28.35 4.82
N ARG A 351 -0.97 28.80 3.59
CA ARG A 351 0.35 29.19 3.13
C ARG A 351 0.55 30.69 3.38
N GLU A 352 1.50 31.05 4.20
CA GLU A 352 1.87 32.42 4.53
C GLU A 352 3.40 32.57 4.55
N GLY A 353 3.93 33.63 3.92
CA GLY A 353 5.37 33.92 4.01
C GLY A 353 6.32 32.85 3.48
N GLY A 354 5.87 31.98 2.56
CA GLY A 354 6.69 30.88 2.02
C GLY A 354 6.66 29.58 2.86
N GLY A 355 5.93 29.53 3.99
CA GLY A 355 5.73 28.35 4.83
C GLY A 355 4.26 27.98 5.03
N GLU A 356 4.03 26.88 5.71
CA GLU A 356 2.70 26.47 6.19
C GLU A 356 2.49 26.98 7.62
N ARG A 357 1.26 27.43 7.92
CA ARG A 357 0.81 27.74 9.27
C ARG A 357 -0.47 26.97 9.56
N GLN A 358 -0.47 26.24 10.66
CA GLN A 358 -1.65 25.52 11.13
C GLN A 358 -2.65 26.49 11.76
N ILE A 359 -3.92 26.35 11.37
CA ILE A 359 -5.03 27.21 11.83
C ILE A 359 -6.16 26.41 12.48
N GLY A 360 -6.09 25.10 12.43
CA GLY A 360 -7.05 24.23 13.09
C GLY A 360 -6.59 22.79 13.09
N SER A 361 -7.09 22.01 14.04
CA SER A 361 -6.96 20.55 14.06
C SER A 361 -8.23 19.92 14.60
N VAL A 362 -8.55 18.74 14.06
CA VAL A 362 -9.58 17.87 14.56
C VAL A 362 -9.05 16.45 14.58
N ARG A 363 -9.38 15.70 15.61
CA ARG A 363 -8.97 14.30 15.71
C ARG A 363 -10.04 13.46 16.37
N TYR A 364 -9.96 12.17 16.17
CA TYR A 364 -10.59 11.19 17.04
C TYR A 364 -9.62 10.09 17.44
N VAL A 365 -9.93 9.46 18.57
CA VAL A 365 -9.28 8.24 19.06
C VAL A 365 -10.37 7.23 19.34
N GLN A 366 -10.14 5.97 18.98
CA GLN A 366 -11.04 4.87 19.26
C GLN A 366 -11.22 4.68 20.77
N THR A 367 -12.44 4.51 21.22
CA THR A 367 -12.75 4.17 22.62
C THR A 367 -12.28 2.73 22.94
N PRO A 368 -12.01 2.41 24.22
CA PRO A 368 -11.51 1.10 24.62
C PRO A 368 -12.39 -0.10 24.20
N ASP A 369 -13.71 0.13 24.07
CA ASP A 369 -14.66 -0.87 23.60
C ASP A 369 -14.62 -1.11 22.09
N GLY A 370 -13.91 -0.24 21.34
CA GLY A 370 -13.81 -0.32 19.88
C GLY A 370 -15.06 0.09 19.10
N GLU A 371 -16.16 0.49 19.78
CA GLU A 371 -17.43 0.77 19.14
C GLU A 371 -17.62 2.26 18.77
N ALA A 372 -17.00 3.15 19.53
CA ALA A 372 -17.11 4.59 19.35
C ALA A 372 -15.74 5.25 19.14
N VAL A 373 -15.77 6.52 18.78
CA VAL A 373 -14.58 7.37 18.73
C VAL A 373 -14.81 8.64 19.54
N GLU A 374 -13.79 9.03 20.30
CA GLU A 374 -13.78 10.29 21.04
C GLU A 374 -13.06 11.37 20.24
N PHE A 375 -13.74 12.49 20.00
CA PHE A 375 -13.18 13.58 19.22
C PHE A 375 -12.56 14.69 20.06
N ALA A 376 -11.66 15.42 19.42
CA ALA A 376 -11.18 16.70 19.93
C ALA A 376 -10.99 17.68 18.77
N LEU A 377 -11.40 18.94 18.96
CA LEU A 377 -11.35 20.00 17.97
C LEU A 377 -10.64 21.24 18.55
N ALA A 378 -9.78 21.87 17.75
CA ALA A 378 -9.24 23.18 18.03
C ALA A 378 -9.19 24.04 16.77
N VAL A 379 -9.45 25.33 16.91
CA VAL A 379 -9.36 26.31 15.82
C VAL A 379 -8.69 27.58 16.36
N ALA A 380 -7.67 28.06 15.66
CA ALA A 380 -6.98 29.30 16.00
C ALA A 380 -7.97 30.45 16.19
N ASP A 381 -7.76 31.29 17.21
CA ASP A 381 -8.71 32.32 17.62
C ASP A 381 -9.12 33.25 16.47
N ALA A 382 -8.18 33.64 15.62
CA ALA A 382 -8.42 34.47 14.44
C ALA A 382 -9.28 33.79 13.36
N TRP A 383 -9.41 32.44 13.39
CA TRP A 383 -10.14 31.63 12.43
C TRP A 383 -11.42 31.02 12.99
N GLN A 384 -11.81 31.42 14.19
CA GLN A 384 -13.08 31.06 14.78
C GLN A 384 -14.24 31.82 14.08
N LYS A 385 -15.44 31.27 14.14
CA LYS A 385 -16.69 31.83 13.56
C LYS A 385 -16.72 31.97 12.04
N CYS A 386 -15.68 31.52 11.31
CA CYS A 386 -15.67 31.50 9.84
C CYS A 386 -16.16 30.17 9.22
N GLY A 387 -16.65 29.23 10.05
CA GLY A 387 -17.14 27.93 9.60
C GLY A 387 -16.10 26.82 9.55
N LEU A 388 -14.81 27.12 9.83
CA LEU A 388 -13.73 26.12 9.78
C LEU A 388 -13.97 24.95 10.75
N GLY A 389 -14.34 25.24 12.01
CA GLY A 389 -14.59 24.20 13.01
C GLY A 389 -15.74 23.26 12.62
N ARG A 390 -16.80 23.79 11.97
CA ARG A 390 -17.89 22.97 11.46
C ARG A 390 -17.39 22.01 10.37
N ARG A 391 -16.66 22.50 9.37
CA ARG A 391 -16.14 21.67 8.27
C ARG A 391 -15.16 20.60 8.76
N LEU A 392 -14.29 20.93 9.71
CA LEU A 392 -13.39 19.96 10.32
C LEU A 392 -14.16 18.86 11.04
N MET A 393 -15.21 19.21 11.81
CA MET A 393 -16.05 18.21 12.46
C MET A 393 -16.82 17.34 11.46
N GLU A 394 -17.37 17.92 10.41
CA GLU A 394 -18.04 17.16 9.34
C GLU A 394 -17.06 16.15 8.71
N ALA A 395 -15.85 16.59 8.36
CA ALA A 395 -14.83 15.72 7.79
C ALA A 395 -14.42 14.56 8.72
N ILE A 396 -14.25 14.81 10.02
CA ILE A 396 -13.86 13.77 10.97
C ILE A 396 -15.01 12.80 11.25
N ILE A 397 -16.26 13.28 11.25
CA ILE A 397 -17.47 12.45 11.37
C ILE A 397 -17.59 11.53 10.15
N ASP A 398 -17.31 12.02 8.94
CA ASP A 398 -17.32 11.21 7.73
C ASP A 398 -16.23 10.12 7.78
N CYS A 399 -15.01 10.45 8.23
CA CYS A 399 -13.97 9.46 8.48
C CYS A 399 -14.40 8.37 9.47
N ALA A 400 -15.10 8.74 10.55
CA ALA A 400 -15.60 7.78 11.53
C ALA A 400 -16.72 6.89 10.94
N ARG A 401 -17.56 7.45 10.08
CA ARG A 401 -18.63 6.72 9.39
C ARG A 401 -18.06 5.71 8.38
N ASP A 402 -17.06 6.11 7.59
CA ASP A 402 -16.40 5.25 6.61
C ASP A 402 -15.70 4.05 7.28
N ARG A 403 -15.27 4.23 8.53
CA ARG A 403 -14.70 3.17 9.36
C ARG A 403 -15.71 2.37 10.18
N LEU A 404 -16.97 2.62 9.92
CA LEU A 404 -18.07 1.87 10.48
C LEU A 404 -18.22 1.97 12.01
N TYR A 405 -17.70 3.01 12.67
CA TYR A 405 -17.95 3.26 14.07
C TYR A 405 -19.44 3.54 14.32
N ARG A 406 -19.93 3.15 15.51
CA ARG A 406 -21.32 3.32 15.90
C ARG A 406 -21.65 4.75 16.27
N SER A 407 -20.73 5.46 16.93
CA SER A 407 -20.95 6.82 17.38
C SER A 407 -19.66 7.64 17.50
N VAL A 408 -19.81 8.95 17.44
CA VAL A 408 -18.79 9.94 17.81
C VAL A 408 -19.19 10.53 19.16
N VAL A 409 -18.28 10.48 20.12
CA VAL A 409 -18.50 11.01 21.48
C VAL A 409 -17.44 12.08 21.80
N GLY A 410 -17.69 12.85 22.83
CA GLY A 410 -16.71 13.80 23.35
C GLY A 410 -17.18 14.42 24.66
N GLU A 411 -16.21 14.97 25.37
CA GLU A 411 -16.45 15.75 26.59
C GLU A 411 -16.20 17.22 26.31
N VAL A 412 -17.11 18.07 26.74
CA VAL A 412 -17.08 19.52 26.52
C VAL A 412 -17.31 20.22 27.84
N LEU A 413 -16.45 21.18 28.19
CA LEU A 413 -16.63 22.03 29.36
C LEU A 413 -18.01 22.72 29.29
N ALA A 414 -18.77 22.70 30.37
CA ALA A 414 -20.14 23.22 30.42
C ALA A 414 -20.22 24.73 30.08
N ASN A 415 -19.14 25.47 30.33
CA ASN A 415 -19.01 26.89 30.01
C ASN A 415 -18.52 27.15 28.57
N ASN A 416 -18.21 26.13 27.79
CA ASN A 416 -17.83 26.27 26.37
C ASN A 416 -19.07 26.31 25.48
N GLU A 417 -19.85 27.38 25.63
CA GLU A 417 -21.08 27.58 24.86
C GLU A 417 -20.88 27.51 23.33
N LYS A 418 -19.69 27.97 22.84
CA LYS A 418 -19.37 27.97 21.39
C LYS A 418 -19.35 26.53 20.86
N MET A 419 -18.68 25.64 21.58
CA MET A 419 -18.60 24.23 21.22
C MET A 419 -19.96 23.55 21.37
N LEU A 420 -20.69 23.76 22.46
CA LEU A 420 -22.01 23.17 22.67
C LEU A 420 -23.00 23.57 21.57
N LYS A 421 -23.00 24.84 21.13
CA LYS A 421 -23.81 25.33 20.01
C LYS A 421 -23.42 24.66 18.69
N LEU A 422 -22.08 24.41 18.47
CA LEU A 422 -21.62 23.69 17.30
C LEU A 422 -22.08 22.24 17.32
N MET A 423 -21.95 21.56 18.45
CA MET A 423 -22.40 20.16 18.61
C MET A 423 -23.89 20.01 18.36
N ALA A 424 -24.71 20.90 18.92
CA ALA A 424 -26.15 20.89 18.66
C ALA A 424 -26.51 21.06 17.18
N ARG A 425 -25.79 21.97 16.46
CA ARG A 425 -25.99 22.17 15.01
C ARG A 425 -25.58 20.99 14.17
N LEU A 426 -24.60 20.20 14.64
CA LEU A 426 -24.13 18.98 14.00
C LEU A 426 -24.97 17.75 14.37
N GLY A 427 -26.01 17.93 15.20
CA GLY A 427 -26.92 16.86 15.59
C GLY A 427 -26.38 15.93 16.68
N PHE A 428 -25.50 16.43 17.55
CA PHE A 428 -25.09 15.70 18.75
C PHE A 428 -26.15 15.89 19.84
N ALA A 429 -26.47 14.84 20.57
CA ALA A 429 -27.18 14.90 21.83
C ALA A 429 -26.21 15.42 22.90
N ILE A 430 -26.67 16.41 23.70
CA ILE A 430 -25.90 16.99 24.80
C ILE A 430 -26.46 16.44 26.09
N LEU A 431 -25.64 15.66 26.79
CA LEU A 431 -26.03 14.95 28.01
C LEU A 431 -25.26 15.51 29.21
N SER A 432 -25.83 15.34 30.41
CA SER A 432 -25.05 15.59 31.64
C SER A 432 -23.97 14.57 31.81
N HIS A 433 -22.79 15.02 32.26
CA HIS A 433 -21.70 14.10 32.55
C HIS A 433 -21.98 13.39 33.89
N PRO A 434 -21.77 12.03 33.99
CA PRO A 434 -22.17 11.29 35.18
C PRO A 434 -21.32 11.63 36.43
N GLU A 435 -20.08 12.07 36.23
CA GLU A 435 -19.14 12.29 37.34
C GLU A 435 -18.78 13.76 37.56
N SER A 436 -19.22 14.70 36.70
CA SER A 436 -18.84 16.11 36.80
C SER A 436 -19.92 17.05 36.29
N ASN A 437 -20.23 18.06 37.08
CA ASN A 437 -21.17 19.14 36.66
C ASN A 437 -20.49 20.14 35.70
N ASP A 438 -19.14 20.19 35.70
CA ASP A 438 -18.37 21.10 34.85
C ASP A 438 -18.19 20.58 33.42
N LEU A 439 -18.59 19.32 33.16
CA LEU A 439 -18.54 18.69 31.86
C LEU A 439 -19.91 18.37 31.31
N LYS A 440 -20.02 18.37 29.99
CA LYS A 440 -21.13 17.83 29.23
C LYS A 440 -20.60 16.71 28.33
N ARG A 441 -21.30 15.59 28.30
CA ARG A 441 -21.04 14.54 27.33
C ARG A 441 -21.85 14.80 26.07
N VAL A 442 -21.19 14.78 24.91
CA VAL A 442 -21.85 14.93 23.61
C VAL A 442 -21.74 13.63 22.84
N VAL A 443 -22.85 13.20 22.22
CA VAL A 443 -22.92 11.91 21.53
C VAL A 443 -23.66 12.09 20.21
N LYS A 444 -23.06 11.60 19.12
CA LYS A 444 -23.70 11.53 17.80
C LYS A 444 -23.68 10.09 17.30
N PRO A 445 -24.83 9.40 17.19
CA PRO A 445 -24.90 8.11 16.51
C PRO A 445 -24.59 8.29 15.02
N LEU A 446 -23.89 7.33 14.44
CA LEU A 446 -23.51 7.29 13.02
C LEU A 446 -24.31 6.25 12.23
N ARG A 447 -24.90 5.31 12.94
CA ARG A 447 -25.77 4.25 12.42
C ARG A 447 -27.04 4.20 13.26
N ASP A 448 -28.13 3.89 12.64
CA ASP A 448 -29.41 3.58 13.27
C ASP A 448 -29.38 2.19 13.90
#